data_b4bc40b15d5c5abf38352abd51b7693b
#
_entry.id   b4bc40b15d5c5abf38352abd51b7693b
#
_cell.length_a   1.000
_cell.length_b   1.000
_cell.length_c   1.000
_cell.angle_alpha   90.00
_cell.angle_beta   90.00
_cell.angle_gamma   90.00
#
_symmetry.space_group_name_H-M   'P 1'
#
loop_
_entity.id
_entity.type
_entity.pdbx_description
1 polymer ?
#
loop_
_entity_poly.entity_id
_entity_poly.type
_entity_poly.pdbx_seq_one_letter_code
_entity_poly.pdbx_strand_id
1 'polypeptide(L)'
;MEKLVHDAVALFDLHLTQQQITALLRYETELIEWNQKFNLTAIRDVESIRTKHFLDSFSCELAWKGFPPNHLIDVGTGAGFPGIPLKLIHPHLKLTLVESVRKKAMFCQHIVDVLGLDNVNIIHARAEDLGQDAKHREKYDWAVARAVANLNVLSEYLLPLVEIGGSMVAQKGESAPAEAQSAQAAMKLLGGKLGQLIPVNLPDIADERYLVVVEKIAATPSKYPRKAGVAAKIPL
;
A
#
# COMPACT_ATOMS: atom_id res chain seq x y z
N MET A 1 3.60 -22.53 -1.03
CA MET A 1 2.23 -21.97 -1.08
C MET A 1 1.36 -22.42 0.09
N GLU A 2 1.36 -23.70 0.47
CA GLU A 2 0.59 -24.22 1.62
C GLU A 2 0.86 -23.43 2.92
N LYS A 3 2.14 -23.12 3.21
CA LYS A 3 2.51 -22.28 4.37
C LYS A 3 1.86 -20.89 4.30
N LEU A 4 1.88 -20.21 3.14
CA LEU A 4 1.23 -18.91 2.97
C LEU A 4 -0.29 -18.98 3.28
N VAL A 5 -0.96 -20.03 2.76
CA VAL A 5 -2.40 -20.23 3.00
C VAL A 5 -2.68 -20.47 4.48
N HIS A 6 -1.88 -21.32 5.13
CA HIS A 6 -1.99 -21.56 6.56
C HIS A 6 -1.78 -20.28 7.39
N ASP A 7 -0.72 -19.53 7.10
CA ASP A 7 -0.37 -18.33 7.83
C ASP A 7 -1.42 -17.20 7.60
N ALA A 8 -2.00 -17.10 6.40
CA ALA A 8 -3.08 -16.16 6.10
C ALA A 8 -4.33 -16.40 6.97
N VAL A 9 -4.70 -17.67 7.16
CA VAL A 9 -5.80 -18.04 8.08
C VAL A 9 -5.41 -17.75 9.53
N ALA A 10 -4.24 -18.20 9.97
CA ALA A 10 -3.82 -18.11 11.36
C ALA A 10 -3.65 -16.67 11.85
N LEU A 11 -3.17 -15.77 11.00
CA LEU A 11 -2.85 -14.38 11.37
C LEU A 11 -3.97 -13.39 11.07
N PHE A 12 -4.74 -13.62 10.02
CA PHE A 12 -5.69 -12.63 9.49
C PHE A 12 -7.10 -13.18 9.31
N ASP A 13 -7.38 -14.43 9.67
CA ASP A 13 -8.64 -15.14 9.40
C ASP A 13 -9.01 -15.11 7.90
N LEU A 14 -7.99 -15.14 7.03
CA LEU A 14 -8.16 -14.98 5.59
C LEU A 14 -8.14 -16.34 4.90
N HIS A 15 -9.31 -16.78 4.42
CA HIS A 15 -9.51 -18.04 3.71
C HIS A 15 -9.38 -17.83 2.20
N LEU A 16 -8.22 -18.19 1.63
CA LEU A 16 -7.97 -18.06 0.20
C LEU A 16 -8.68 -19.17 -0.61
N THR A 17 -9.40 -18.78 -1.64
CA THR A 17 -9.98 -19.72 -2.61
C THR A 17 -8.91 -20.30 -3.53
N GLN A 18 -9.20 -21.42 -4.18
CA GLN A 18 -8.29 -22.04 -5.15
C GLN A 18 -7.94 -21.09 -6.32
N GLN A 19 -8.89 -20.24 -6.74
CA GLN A 19 -8.65 -19.24 -7.78
C GLN A 19 -7.64 -18.17 -7.31
N GLN A 20 -7.77 -17.68 -6.09
CA GLN A 20 -6.83 -16.71 -5.51
C GLN A 20 -5.42 -17.32 -5.35
N ILE A 21 -5.33 -18.57 -4.89
CA ILE A 21 -4.05 -19.29 -4.76
C ILE A 21 -3.39 -19.42 -6.15
N THR A 22 -4.14 -19.79 -7.17
CA THR A 22 -3.64 -19.91 -8.56
C THR A 22 -3.14 -18.57 -9.08
N ALA A 23 -3.89 -17.48 -8.81
CA ALA A 23 -3.50 -16.12 -9.19
C ALA A 23 -2.20 -15.67 -8.48
N LEU A 24 -2.05 -15.96 -7.19
CA LEU A 24 -0.83 -15.67 -6.44
C LEU A 24 0.39 -16.44 -6.98
N LEU A 25 0.22 -17.72 -7.32
CA LEU A 25 1.28 -18.51 -7.96
C LEU A 25 1.68 -17.95 -9.33
N ARG A 26 0.70 -17.51 -10.12
CA ARG A 26 0.98 -16.87 -11.41
C ARG A 26 1.73 -15.55 -11.22
N TYR A 27 1.28 -14.72 -10.27
CA TYR A 27 1.95 -13.46 -9.93
C TYR A 27 3.39 -13.66 -9.46
N GLU A 28 3.63 -14.68 -8.60
CA GLU A 28 4.97 -15.06 -8.15
C GLU A 28 5.88 -15.39 -9.33
N THR A 29 5.41 -16.20 -10.27
CA THR A 29 6.16 -16.58 -11.47
C THR A 29 6.53 -15.37 -12.31
N GLU A 30 5.56 -14.52 -12.64
CA GLU A 30 5.77 -13.29 -13.41
C GLU A 30 6.74 -12.33 -12.71
N LEU A 31 6.60 -12.18 -11.38
CA LEU A 31 7.50 -11.33 -10.61
C LEU A 31 8.96 -11.81 -10.70
N ILE A 32 9.19 -13.11 -10.55
CA ILE A 32 10.53 -13.68 -10.63
C ILE A 32 11.13 -13.47 -12.03
N GLU A 33 10.36 -13.75 -13.09
CA GLU A 33 10.82 -13.60 -14.47
C GLU A 33 11.15 -12.14 -14.82
N TRP A 34 10.28 -11.22 -14.47
CA TRP A 34 10.49 -9.79 -14.73
C TRP A 34 11.61 -9.20 -13.87
N ASN A 35 11.75 -9.67 -12.64
CA ASN A 35 12.78 -9.19 -11.72
C ASN A 35 14.21 -9.50 -12.22
N GLN A 36 14.38 -10.58 -12.99
CA GLN A 36 15.66 -10.89 -13.64
C GLN A 36 16.08 -9.80 -14.64
N LYS A 37 15.11 -9.14 -15.30
CA LYS A 37 15.35 -8.14 -16.34
C LYS A 37 15.36 -6.71 -15.83
N PHE A 38 14.52 -6.39 -14.83
CA PHE A 38 14.18 -5.01 -14.49
C PHE A 38 14.52 -4.58 -13.07
N ASN A 39 14.98 -5.50 -12.19
CA ASN A 39 15.23 -5.21 -10.77
C ASN A 39 14.03 -4.52 -10.09
N LEU A 40 12.88 -5.17 -10.11
CA LEU A 40 11.63 -4.66 -9.54
C LEU A 40 11.66 -4.65 -8.01
N THR A 41 12.28 -5.69 -7.43
CA THR A 41 12.45 -5.88 -5.98
C THR A 41 13.82 -6.48 -5.65
N ALA A 42 14.31 -6.22 -4.44
CA ALA A 42 15.51 -6.85 -3.92
C ALA A 42 15.28 -8.31 -3.47
N ILE A 43 14.02 -8.69 -3.21
CA ILE A 43 13.63 -10.03 -2.78
C ILE A 43 13.58 -10.94 -4.00
N ARG A 44 14.31 -12.08 -3.94
CA ARG A 44 14.47 -12.98 -5.09
C ARG A 44 14.06 -14.42 -4.80
N ASP A 45 14.08 -14.85 -3.56
CA ASP A 45 13.68 -16.19 -3.18
C ASP A 45 12.17 -16.29 -2.96
N VAL A 46 11.62 -17.45 -3.31
CA VAL A 46 10.18 -17.73 -3.33
C VAL A 46 9.54 -17.57 -1.95
N GLU A 47 10.18 -18.08 -0.90
CA GLU A 47 9.61 -18.02 0.46
C GLU A 47 9.58 -16.59 0.99
N SER A 48 10.62 -15.80 0.73
CA SER A 48 10.62 -14.37 1.05
C SER A 48 9.59 -13.58 0.24
N ILE A 49 9.33 -13.92 -1.02
CA ILE A 49 8.26 -13.30 -1.82
C ILE A 49 6.91 -13.57 -1.13
N ARG A 50 6.65 -14.82 -0.74
CA ARG A 50 5.39 -15.21 -0.09
C ARG A 50 5.21 -14.53 1.26
N THR A 51 6.25 -14.44 2.07
CA THR A 51 6.15 -13.86 3.41
C THR A 51 6.25 -12.33 3.38
N LYS A 52 7.29 -11.77 2.72
CA LYS A 52 7.60 -10.32 2.75
C LYS A 52 6.82 -9.50 1.71
N HIS A 53 6.17 -10.17 0.75
CA HIS A 53 5.31 -9.48 -0.21
C HIS A 53 3.85 -9.87 -0.03
N PHE A 54 3.46 -11.14 -0.20
CA PHE A 54 2.05 -11.51 -0.16
C PHE A 54 1.48 -11.44 1.26
N LEU A 55 2.06 -12.17 2.21
CA LEU A 55 1.56 -12.20 3.58
C LEU A 55 1.63 -10.82 4.26
N ASP A 56 2.72 -10.07 4.02
CA ASP A 56 2.87 -8.69 4.48
C ASP A 56 1.78 -7.77 3.89
N SER A 57 1.40 -7.96 2.63
CA SER A 57 0.29 -7.21 2.03
C SER A 57 -1.04 -7.54 2.69
N PHE A 58 -1.29 -8.82 2.99
CA PHE A 58 -2.51 -9.25 3.69
C PHE A 58 -2.63 -8.69 5.11
N SER A 59 -1.51 -8.29 5.74
CA SER A 59 -1.56 -7.67 7.06
C SER A 59 -2.46 -6.42 7.12
N CYS A 60 -2.69 -5.75 5.98
CA CYS A 60 -3.61 -4.62 5.89
C CYS A 60 -5.04 -4.97 6.36
N GLU A 61 -5.45 -6.25 6.35
CA GLU A 61 -6.73 -6.72 6.90
C GLU A 61 -6.93 -6.30 8.37
N LEU A 62 -5.85 -6.21 9.13
CA LEU A 62 -5.89 -5.77 10.52
C LEU A 62 -6.33 -4.29 10.67
N ALA A 63 -6.14 -3.47 9.62
CA ALA A 63 -6.46 -2.05 9.66
C ALA A 63 -7.96 -1.78 9.50
N TRP A 64 -8.64 -2.52 8.64
CA TRP A 64 -10.07 -2.30 8.34
C TRP A 64 -11.04 -3.25 9.05
N LYS A 65 -10.54 -4.19 9.88
CA LYS A 65 -11.35 -4.96 10.84
C LYS A 65 -12.61 -5.60 10.24
N GLY A 66 -12.48 -6.23 9.08
CA GLY A 66 -13.58 -6.87 8.38
C GLY A 66 -14.45 -5.95 7.51
N PHE A 67 -14.10 -4.67 7.42
CA PHE A 67 -14.72 -3.69 6.51
C PHE A 67 -13.70 -3.23 5.46
N PRO A 68 -13.39 -4.07 4.44
CA PRO A 68 -12.39 -3.73 3.45
C PRO A 68 -12.79 -2.49 2.65
N PRO A 69 -11.81 -1.74 2.10
CA PRO A 69 -12.07 -0.57 1.30
C PRO A 69 -12.90 -0.89 0.04
N ASN A 70 -13.71 0.08 -0.40
CA ASN A 70 -14.36 0.03 -1.71
C ASN A 70 -13.45 0.63 -2.78
N HIS A 71 -12.71 1.69 -2.45
CA HIS A 71 -11.86 2.42 -3.36
C HIS A 71 -10.49 2.71 -2.72
N LEU A 72 -9.52 1.89 -3.02
CA LEU A 72 -8.15 1.96 -2.50
C LEU A 72 -7.20 2.61 -3.51
N ILE A 73 -6.33 3.50 -3.02
CA ILE A 73 -5.16 3.95 -3.76
C ILE A 73 -3.88 3.45 -3.09
N ASP A 74 -3.00 2.81 -3.86
CA ASP A 74 -1.68 2.34 -3.44
C ASP A 74 -0.61 3.24 -4.05
N VAL A 75 0.08 4.01 -3.21
CA VAL A 75 1.04 5.04 -3.63
C VAL A 75 2.47 4.54 -3.48
N GLY A 76 3.19 4.56 -4.59
CA GLY A 76 4.53 3.97 -4.66
C GLY A 76 4.48 2.46 -4.64
N THR A 77 3.50 1.90 -5.33
CA THR A 77 3.17 0.47 -5.32
C THR A 77 4.33 -0.46 -5.70
N GLY A 78 5.34 0.06 -6.37
CA GLY A 78 6.50 -0.72 -6.80
C GLY A 78 6.11 -1.82 -7.79
N ALA A 79 6.31 -3.06 -7.38
CA ALA A 79 5.87 -4.22 -8.15
C ALA A 79 4.42 -4.65 -7.84
N GLY A 80 3.57 -3.70 -7.42
CA GLY A 80 2.15 -3.96 -7.15
C GLY A 80 1.81 -4.27 -5.69
N PHE A 81 2.68 -3.93 -4.73
CA PHE A 81 2.50 -4.26 -3.31
C PHE A 81 2.27 -3.03 -2.43
N PRO A 82 1.27 -3.06 -1.56
CA PRO A 82 0.36 -4.18 -1.26
C PRO A 82 -0.88 -4.28 -2.16
N GLY A 83 -1.11 -3.35 -3.09
CA GLY A 83 -2.36 -3.18 -3.82
C GLY A 83 -2.87 -4.42 -4.56
N ILE A 84 -2.04 -5.08 -5.39
CA ILE A 84 -2.48 -6.24 -6.19
C ILE A 84 -2.85 -7.44 -5.31
N PRO A 85 -2.07 -7.86 -4.29
CA PRO A 85 -2.51 -8.90 -3.38
C PRO A 85 -3.84 -8.59 -2.67
N LEU A 86 -4.06 -7.32 -2.27
CA LEU A 86 -5.32 -6.89 -1.68
C LEU A 86 -6.48 -6.97 -2.69
N LYS A 87 -6.25 -6.63 -3.94
CA LYS A 87 -7.23 -6.80 -5.03
C LYS A 87 -7.59 -8.26 -5.26
N LEU A 88 -6.62 -9.17 -5.17
CA LEU A 88 -6.85 -10.61 -5.33
C LEU A 88 -7.74 -11.16 -4.22
N ILE A 89 -7.57 -10.72 -2.98
CA ILE A 89 -8.41 -11.18 -1.86
C ILE A 89 -9.77 -10.46 -1.79
N HIS A 90 -9.86 -9.25 -2.37
CA HIS A 90 -11.09 -8.45 -2.47
C HIS A 90 -11.43 -8.15 -3.93
N PRO A 91 -12.05 -9.07 -4.69
CA PRO A 91 -12.32 -8.88 -6.13
C PRO A 91 -13.16 -7.65 -6.47
N HIS A 92 -14.00 -7.18 -5.56
CA HIS A 92 -14.86 -6.00 -5.77
C HIS A 92 -14.13 -4.66 -5.54
N LEU A 93 -12.93 -4.70 -4.95
CA LEU A 93 -12.12 -3.51 -4.68
C LEU A 93 -11.84 -2.73 -5.98
N LYS A 94 -12.15 -1.43 -5.98
CA LYS A 94 -11.63 -0.49 -6.99
C LYS A 94 -10.25 -0.05 -6.58
N LEU A 95 -9.24 -0.41 -7.37
CA LEU A 95 -7.84 -0.18 -7.04
C LEU A 95 -7.20 0.83 -7.99
N THR A 96 -6.52 1.83 -7.43
CA THR A 96 -5.63 2.71 -8.17
C THR A 96 -4.20 2.48 -7.71
N LEU A 97 -3.32 2.08 -8.63
CA LEU A 97 -1.89 1.89 -8.39
C LEU A 97 -1.11 3.10 -8.92
N VAL A 98 -0.33 3.74 -8.07
CA VAL A 98 0.50 4.91 -8.44
C VAL A 98 1.97 4.54 -8.34
N GLU A 99 2.70 4.70 -9.43
CA GLU A 99 4.13 4.41 -9.49
C GLU A 99 4.86 5.44 -10.36
N SER A 100 5.94 6.00 -9.84
CA SER A 100 6.74 7.02 -10.54
C SER A 100 7.80 6.43 -11.47
N VAL A 101 8.12 5.15 -11.32
CA VAL A 101 9.10 4.44 -12.15
C VAL A 101 8.39 3.68 -13.25
N ARG A 102 8.55 4.13 -14.51
CA ARG A 102 7.83 3.59 -15.68
C ARG A 102 7.89 2.08 -15.81
N LYS A 103 9.07 1.46 -15.63
CA LYS A 103 9.22 0.00 -15.75
C LYS A 103 8.41 -0.78 -14.70
N LYS A 104 8.24 -0.22 -13.49
CA LYS A 104 7.42 -0.82 -12.43
C LYS A 104 5.92 -0.66 -12.73
N ALA A 105 5.50 0.52 -13.23
CA ALA A 105 4.13 0.72 -13.70
C ALA A 105 3.77 -0.22 -14.86
N MET A 106 4.70 -0.45 -15.81
CA MET A 106 4.52 -1.43 -16.89
C MET A 106 4.37 -2.86 -16.35
N PHE A 107 5.13 -3.23 -15.32
CA PHE A 107 4.97 -4.53 -14.68
C PHE A 107 3.61 -4.67 -14.00
N CYS A 108 3.14 -3.63 -13.29
CA CYS A 108 1.80 -3.65 -12.70
C CYS A 108 0.72 -3.85 -13.78
N GLN A 109 0.82 -3.16 -14.92
CA GLN A 109 -0.11 -3.35 -16.04
C GLN A 109 -0.07 -4.79 -16.56
N HIS A 110 1.14 -5.34 -16.77
CA HIS A 110 1.31 -6.73 -17.19
C HIS A 110 0.62 -7.71 -16.22
N ILE A 111 0.78 -7.53 -14.91
CA ILE A 111 0.13 -8.40 -13.91
C ILE A 111 -1.39 -8.27 -13.96
N VAL A 112 -1.91 -7.05 -14.08
CA VAL A 112 -3.36 -6.81 -14.21
C VAL A 112 -3.92 -7.53 -15.42
N ASP A 113 -3.24 -7.45 -16.57
CA ASP A 113 -3.64 -8.09 -17.83
C ASP A 113 -3.57 -9.64 -17.73
N VAL A 114 -2.45 -10.18 -17.20
CA VAL A 114 -2.22 -11.64 -17.08
C VAL A 114 -3.20 -12.28 -16.09
N LEU A 115 -3.55 -11.58 -15.02
CA LEU A 115 -4.49 -12.08 -14.01
C LEU A 115 -5.95 -11.73 -14.33
N GLY A 116 -6.21 -10.95 -15.37
CA GLY A 116 -7.56 -10.52 -15.76
C GLY A 116 -8.27 -9.72 -14.68
N LEU A 117 -7.56 -8.78 -14.02
CA LEU A 117 -8.10 -8.01 -12.90
C LEU A 117 -8.94 -6.83 -13.40
N ASP A 118 -10.22 -6.82 -13.05
CA ASP A 118 -11.13 -5.73 -13.35
C ASP A 118 -11.01 -4.59 -12.32
N ASN A 119 -11.44 -3.36 -12.70
CA ASN A 119 -11.48 -2.20 -11.80
C ASN A 119 -10.11 -1.84 -11.20
N VAL A 120 -9.04 -2.03 -11.94
CA VAL A 120 -7.68 -1.60 -11.58
C VAL A 120 -7.24 -0.49 -12.53
N ASN A 121 -6.84 0.65 -11.97
CA ASN A 121 -6.28 1.78 -12.71
C ASN A 121 -4.82 1.95 -12.35
N ILE A 122 -3.93 2.08 -13.34
CA ILE A 122 -2.49 2.27 -13.12
C ILE A 122 -2.09 3.66 -13.60
N ILE A 123 -1.48 4.43 -12.72
CA ILE A 123 -1.07 5.81 -12.99
C ILE A 123 0.44 5.95 -12.84
N HIS A 124 1.10 6.25 -13.94
CA HIS A 124 2.52 6.60 -13.93
C HIS A 124 2.68 8.08 -13.60
N ALA A 125 2.78 8.41 -12.32
CA ALA A 125 2.88 9.78 -11.82
C ALA A 125 3.56 9.84 -10.44
N ARG A 126 3.83 11.06 -9.97
CA ARG A 126 4.21 11.35 -8.59
C ARG A 126 2.96 11.51 -7.73
N ALA A 127 3.04 11.12 -6.46
CA ALA A 127 1.95 11.28 -5.50
C ALA A 127 1.52 12.74 -5.35
N GLU A 128 2.49 13.65 -5.35
CA GLU A 128 2.26 15.08 -5.20
C GLU A 128 1.41 15.66 -6.34
N ASP A 129 1.62 15.17 -7.56
CA ASP A 129 0.84 15.62 -8.73
C ASP A 129 -0.62 15.15 -8.63
N LEU A 130 -0.85 13.91 -8.18
CA LEU A 130 -2.20 13.37 -7.97
C LEU A 130 -2.94 14.09 -6.85
N GLY A 131 -2.27 14.40 -5.74
CA GLY A 131 -2.89 15.10 -4.62
C GLY A 131 -3.34 16.52 -4.95
N GLN A 132 -2.86 17.11 -6.06
CA GLN A 132 -3.29 18.38 -6.60
C GLN A 132 -4.33 18.24 -7.75
N ASP A 133 -4.50 17.05 -8.31
CA ASP A 133 -5.49 16.79 -9.36
C ASP A 133 -6.89 16.58 -8.73
N ALA A 134 -7.87 17.41 -9.12
CA ALA A 134 -9.25 17.32 -8.65
C ALA A 134 -9.93 15.97 -8.92
N LYS A 135 -9.41 15.16 -9.88
CA LYS A 135 -9.90 13.82 -10.17
C LYS A 135 -9.51 12.80 -9.09
N HIS A 136 -8.45 13.07 -8.34
CA HIS A 136 -7.88 12.16 -7.36
C HIS A 136 -7.93 12.70 -5.93
N ARG A 137 -7.89 14.04 -5.78
CA ARG A 137 -7.90 14.70 -4.49
C ARG A 137 -9.16 14.38 -3.69
N GLU A 138 -8.97 13.79 -2.48
CA GLU A 138 -10.05 13.44 -1.56
C GLU A 138 -11.15 12.57 -2.22
N LYS A 139 -10.72 11.50 -2.94
CA LYS A 139 -11.59 10.59 -3.69
C LYS A 139 -11.52 9.14 -3.25
N TYR A 140 -10.61 8.79 -2.35
CA TYR A 140 -10.37 7.41 -1.94
C TYR A 140 -10.80 7.23 -0.49
N ASP A 141 -11.52 6.16 -0.19
CA ASP A 141 -11.85 5.81 1.20
C ASP A 141 -10.60 5.31 1.96
N TRP A 142 -9.64 4.69 1.23
CA TRP A 142 -8.36 4.31 1.81
C TRP A 142 -7.20 4.62 0.87
N ALA A 143 -6.09 5.06 1.49
CA ALA A 143 -4.79 5.14 0.83
C ALA A 143 -3.78 4.26 1.56
N VAL A 144 -2.98 3.49 0.81
CA VAL A 144 -1.94 2.64 1.37
C VAL A 144 -0.59 2.96 0.75
N ALA A 145 0.47 2.77 1.53
CA ALA A 145 1.83 2.79 1.01
C ALA A 145 2.76 1.90 1.84
N ARG A 146 3.77 1.34 1.17
CA ARG A 146 4.84 0.55 1.77
C ARG A 146 6.21 1.01 1.28
N ALA A 147 7.16 1.21 2.23
CA ALA A 147 8.57 1.49 1.92
C ALA A 147 8.82 2.72 1.01
N VAL A 148 7.97 3.75 1.09
CA VAL A 148 8.06 4.96 0.24
C VAL A 148 8.88 6.06 0.89
N ALA A 149 8.55 6.44 2.13
CA ALA A 149 9.18 7.55 2.85
C ALA A 149 8.90 7.45 4.37
N ASN A 150 9.51 8.34 5.16
CA ASN A 150 9.11 8.50 6.56
C ASN A 150 7.69 9.07 6.67
N LEU A 151 7.09 8.96 7.85
CA LEU A 151 5.66 9.19 8.02
C LEU A 151 5.24 10.66 7.84
N ASN A 152 6.13 11.63 8.13
CA ASN A 152 5.86 13.05 7.86
C ASN A 152 5.64 13.29 6.36
N VAL A 153 6.56 12.79 5.54
CA VAL A 153 6.48 12.89 4.07
C VAL A 153 5.31 12.09 3.53
N LEU A 154 5.14 10.87 4.05
CA LEU A 154 4.10 9.97 3.58
C LEU A 154 2.69 10.52 3.87
N SER A 155 2.50 11.19 5.01
CA SER A 155 1.25 11.88 5.33
C SER A 155 0.91 12.96 4.30
N GLU A 156 1.91 13.70 3.82
CA GLU A 156 1.71 14.71 2.78
C GLU A 156 1.38 14.09 1.41
N TYR A 157 1.84 12.88 1.14
CA TYR A 157 1.51 12.16 -0.10
C TYR A 157 0.12 11.55 -0.08
N LEU A 158 -0.30 10.97 1.06
CA LEU A 158 -1.50 10.14 1.13
C LEU A 158 -2.75 10.93 1.58
N LEU A 159 -2.67 11.77 2.62
CA LEU A 159 -3.85 12.45 3.17
C LEU A 159 -4.59 13.34 2.17
N PRO A 160 -3.92 14.02 1.22
CA PRO A 160 -4.62 14.76 0.18
C PRO A 160 -5.48 13.90 -0.77
N LEU A 161 -5.24 12.58 -0.83
CA LEU A 161 -5.98 11.66 -1.68
C LEU A 161 -7.20 11.04 -0.97
N VAL A 162 -7.14 10.99 0.37
CA VAL A 162 -8.18 10.36 1.20
C VAL A 162 -9.35 11.31 1.42
N GLU A 163 -10.58 10.82 1.23
CA GLU A 163 -11.80 11.57 1.53
C GLU A 163 -11.99 11.76 3.05
N ILE A 164 -12.76 12.75 3.44
CA ILE A 164 -13.09 12.97 4.87
C ILE A 164 -13.93 11.78 5.36
N GLY A 165 -13.52 11.19 6.47
CA GLY A 165 -14.09 9.94 7.00
C GLY A 165 -13.34 8.68 6.58
N GLY A 166 -12.49 8.77 5.55
CA GLY A 166 -11.59 7.69 5.14
C GLY A 166 -10.32 7.62 5.98
N SER A 167 -9.36 6.78 5.57
CA SER A 167 -8.11 6.57 6.31
C SER A 167 -6.93 6.28 5.40
N MET A 168 -5.73 6.51 5.88
CA MET A 168 -4.52 5.98 5.26
C MET A 168 -3.88 4.90 6.13
N VAL A 169 -3.21 3.93 5.48
CA VAL A 169 -2.38 2.91 6.11
C VAL A 169 -0.96 3.01 5.60
N ALA A 170 0.01 3.16 6.50
CA ALA A 170 1.43 3.05 6.19
C ALA A 170 1.99 1.74 6.76
N GLN A 171 2.51 0.85 5.90
CA GLN A 171 3.27 -0.32 6.32
C GLN A 171 4.71 0.11 6.65
N LYS A 172 5.11 -0.04 7.91
CA LYS A 172 6.37 0.47 8.45
C LYS A 172 7.13 -0.61 9.22
N GLY A 173 8.44 -0.42 9.41
CA GLY A 173 9.29 -1.23 10.26
C GLY A 173 9.37 -0.72 11.69
N GLU A 174 10.42 -1.10 12.40
CA GLU A 174 10.70 -0.81 13.82
C GLU A 174 10.64 0.68 14.21
N SER A 175 10.94 1.59 13.26
CA SER A 175 10.87 3.05 13.49
C SER A 175 9.44 3.61 13.61
N ALA A 176 8.41 2.81 13.32
CA ALA A 176 7.03 3.27 13.24
C ALA A 176 6.52 4.02 14.48
N PRO A 177 6.78 3.56 15.74
CA PRO A 177 6.32 4.30 16.93
C PRO A 177 6.92 5.70 17.02
N ALA A 178 8.23 5.83 16.78
CA ALA A 178 8.92 7.13 16.82
C ALA A 178 8.47 8.04 15.66
N GLU A 179 8.32 7.48 14.45
CA GLU A 179 7.80 8.23 13.31
C GLU A 179 6.35 8.70 13.54
N ALA A 180 5.48 7.85 14.11
CA ALA A 180 4.10 8.21 14.41
C ALA A 180 4.02 9.35 15.41
N GLN A 181 4.89 9.37 16.43
CA GLN A 181 4.97 10.45 17.39
C GLN A 181 5.45 11.76 16.74
N SER A 182 6.50 11.71 15.93
CA SER A 182 7.07 12.90 15.29
C SER A 182 6.17 13.49 14.20
N ALA A 183 5.36 12.65 13.52
CA ALA A 183 4.51 13.07 12.41
C ALA A 183 3.14 13.66 12.83
N GLN A 184 2.80 13.70 14.14
CA GLN A 184 1.48 14.15 14.59
C GLN A 184 1.14 15.58 14.14
N ALA A 185 2.13 16.49 14.16
CA ALA A 185 1.93 17.87 13.71
C ALA A 185 1.62 17.93 12.20
N ALA A 186 2.36 17.15 11.39
CA ALA A 186 2.14 17.03 9.95
C ALA A 186 0.76 16.42 9.65
N MET A 187 0.40 15.32 10.31
CA MET A 187 -0.91 14.69 10.16
C MET A 187 -2.04 15.69 10.46
N LYS A 188 -1.97 16.38 11.60
CA LYS A 188 -2.98 17.38 12.00
C LYS A 188 -3.09 18.51 10.98
N LEU A 189 -1.97 19.03 10.49
CA LEU A 189 -1.92 20.08 9.47
C LEU A 189 -2.59 19.66 8.16
N LEU A 190 -2.49 18.39 7.82
CA LEU A 190 -3.03 17.79 6.59
C LEU A 190 -4.46 17.26 6.74
N GLY A 191 -5.08 17.47 7.89
CA GLY A 191 -6.45 17.03 8.18
C GLY A 191 -6.56 15.59 8.67
N GLY A 192 -5.45 15.00 9.12
CA GLY A 192 -5.39 13.66 9.66
C GLY A 192 -5.27 13.62 11.19
N LYS A 193 -5.63 12.48 11.77
CA LYS A 193 -5.47 12.15 13.19
C LYS A 193 -4.93 10.71 13.29
N LEU A 194 -3.88 10.51 14.06
CA LEU A 194 -3.39 9.15 14.35
C LEU A 194 -4.51 8.33 15.01
N GLY A 195 -4.94 7.28 14.34
CA GLY A 195 -5.99 6.37 14.80
C GLY A 195 -5.41 5.16 15.52
N GLN A 196 -4.59 4.36 14.83
CA GLN A 196 -4.06 3.12 15.38
C GLN A 196 -2.59 2.92 14.99
N LEU A 197 -1.85 2.25 15.86
CA LEU A 197 -0.53 1.68 15.60
C LEU A 197 -0.65 0.18 15.89
N ILE A 198 -0.70 -0.64 14.83
CA ILE A 198 -0.98 -2.07 14.93
C ILE A 198 0.33 -2.83 14.70
N PRO A 199 0.84 -3.57 15.70
CA PRO A 199 1.99 -4.44 15.49
C PRO A 199 1.60 -5.62 14.57
N VAL A 200 2.50 -5.99 13.65
CA VAL A 200 2.33 -7.08 12.72
C VAL A 200 3.46 -8.10 12.91
N ASN A 201 3.10 -9.29 13.36
CA ASN A 201 4.04 -10.38 13.54
C ASN A 201 3.93 -11.33 12.35
N LEU A 202 4.97 -11.39 11.53
CA LEU A 202 5.03 -12.32 10.41
C LEU A 202 6.01 -13.46 10.72
N PRO A 203 5.69 -14.72 10.35
CA PRO A 203 6.56 -15.85 10.62
C PRO A 203 7.90 -15.70 9.89
N ASP A 204 8.97 -16.15 10.53
CA ASP A 204 10.34 -16.13 10.03
C ASP A 204 10.88 -14.71 9.72
N ILE A 205 10.24 -13.66 10.24
CA ILE A 205 10.72 -12.29 10.16
C ILE A 205 10.98 -11.76 11.56
N ALA A 206 12.26 -11.49 11.86
CA ALA A 206 12.66 -10.94 13.15
C ALA A 206 12.40 -9.43 13.26
N ASP A 207 12.34 -8.73 12.12
CA ASP A 207 12.14 -7.28 12.10
C ASP A 207 10.72 -6.92 12.53
N GLU A 208 10.61 -5.98 13.46
CA GLU A 208 9.32 -5.43 13.87
C GLU A 208 8.61 -4.75 12.69
N ARG A 209 7.30 -4.96 12.61
CA ARG A 209 6.44 -4.38 11.58
C ARG A 209 5.19 -3.79 12.20
N TYR A 210 4.73 -2.70 11.61
CA TYR A 210 3.56 -1.97 12.07
C TYR A 210 2.72 -1.48 10.91
N LEU A 211 1.41 -1.44 11.13
CA LEU A 211 0.50 -0.62 10.34
C LEU A 211 0.24 0.67 11.13
N VAL A 212 0.54 1.79 10.51
CA VAL A 212 0.15 3.11 11.06
C VAL A 212 -1.10 3.56 10.35
N VAL A 213 -2.22 3.60 11.07
CA VAL A 213 -3.52 4.05 10.55
C VAL A 213 -3.75 5.50 10.96
N VAL A 214 -4.02 6.36 9.97
CA VAL A 214 -4.35 7.77 10.19
C VAL A 214 -5.71 8.05 9.59
N GLU A 215 -6.64 8.48 10.45
CA GLU A 215 -8.00 8.86 10.07
C GLU A 215 -8.01 10.25 9.42
N LYS A 216 -8.75 10.41 8.33
CA LYS A 216 -8.99 11.71 7.68
C LYS A 216 -10.19 12.39 8.32
N ILE A 217 -9.94 13.40 9.14
CA ILE A 217 -10.98 14.10 9.93
C ILE A 217 -11.34 15.48 9.39
N ALA A 218 -10.53 16.05 8.50
CA ALA A 218 -10.75 17.36 7.89
C ALA A 218 -10.11 17.45 6.50
N ALA A 219 -10.55 18.40 5.68
CA ALA A 219 -9.96 18.64 4.36
C ALA A 219 -8.49 19.04 4.45
N THR A 220 -7.67 18.53 3.54
CA THR A 220 -6.28 18.96 3.42
C THR A 220 -6.23 20.37 2.81
N PRO A 221 -5.49 21.33 3.41
CA PRO A 221 -5.35 22.66 2.83
C PRO A 221 -4.84 22.62 1.40
N SER A 222 -5.36 23.47 0.52
CA SER A 222 -5.11 23.46 -0.94
C SER A 222 -3.63 23.60 -1.33
N LYS A 223 -2.80 24.20 -0.48
CA LYS A 223 -1.34 24.31 -0.69
C LYS A 223 -0.60 22.99 -0.56
N TYR A 224 -1.25 21.92 -0.08
CA TYR A 224 -0.69 20.57 0.05
C TYR A 224 -1.38 19.57 -0.91
N PRO A 225 -0.67 18.58 -1.42
CA PRO A 225 0.77 18.39 -1.27
C PRO A 225 1.55 19.52 -1.97
N ARG A 226 2.75 19.80 -1.45
CA ARG A 226 3.70 20.73 -2.09
C ARG A 226 4.23 20.11 -3.40
N LYS A 227 4.90 20.92 -4.23
CA LYS A 227 5.48 20.49 -5.50
C LYS A 227 6.38 19.25 -5.31
N ALA A 228 6.43 18.39 -6.33
CA ALA A 228 7.18 17.16 -6.32
C ALA A 228 8.62 17.32 -5.80
N GLY A 229 8.99 16.46 -4.84
CA GLY A 229 10.30 16.44 -4.19
C GLY A 229 10.49 17.46 -3.06
N VAL A 230 9.57 18.38 -2.81
CA VAL A 230 9.69 19.35 -1.69
C VAL A 230 9.48 18.66 -0.35
N ALA A 231 8.46 17.81 -0.23
CA ALA A 231 8.17 17.08 1.00
C ALA A 231 9.35 16.22 1.47
N ALA A 232 10.03 15.55 0.54
CA ALA A 232 11.20 14.72 0.86
C ALA A 232 12.42 15.52 1.31
N LYS A 233 12.60 16.77 0.81
CA LYS A 233 13.73 17.62 1.17
C LYS A 233 13.52 18.39 2.47
N ILE A 234 12.29 18.81 2.71
CA ILE A 234 11.90 19.63 3.87
C ILE A 234 10.58 19.03 4.40
N PRO A 235 10.62 17.92 5.18
CA PRO A 235 9.43 17.33 5.79
C PRO A 235 8.68 18.34 6.69
N LEU A 236 7.36 18.13 6.83
CA LEU A 236 6.50 18.94 7.73
C LEU A 236 6.77 18.62 9.20
#